data_391c5fd97191a75f86c15e4d3d731497
#
_entry.id   391c5fd97191a75f86c15e4d3d731497
#
_cell.length_a   1.000
_cell.length_b   1.000
_cell.length_c   1.000
_cell.angle_alpha   90.00
_cell.angle_beta   90.00
_cell.angle_gamma   90.00
#
_symmetry.space_group_name_H-M   'P 1'
#
loop_
_entity.id
_entity.type
_entity.pdbx_description
1 polymer ?
#
loop_
_entity_poly.entity_id
_entity_poly.type
_entity_poly.pdbx_seq_one_letter_code
_entity_poly.pdbx_strand_id
1 'polypeptide(L)'
;CGNSYVENRPDLWNSKVWIEELIELRKHLGLDEIHLLGQSWGGMQTLEYVCNYKPEGLKSIILSSTLPASWLWAEEAQRMIAQMPQDMQDAIKKATESGDYSSPEYQAAEAEYMRQHCAGEVTENDPECLRRPKKAGRESYVVGWGPNEFTPLGTLKDYDVIDQLG
;
A
#
# COMPACT_ATOMS: atom_id res chain seq x y z
N CYS A 1 6.08 8.77 -0.96
CA CYS A 1 7.52 8.55 -1.17
C CYS A 1 8.03 9.48 -2.26
N GLY A 2 8.51 9.05 -3.39
CA GLY A 2 8.89 9.94 -4.49
C GLY A 2 9.90 11.03 -4.12
N ASN A 3 9.46 12.27 -4.01
CA ASN A 3 10.36 13.40 -3.74
C ASN A 3 10.83 13.50 -2.28
N SER A 4 10.14 12.88 -1.34
CA SER A 4 10.49 12.84 0.09
C SER A 4 11.22 11.54 0.48
N TYR A 5 11.62 10.74 -0.51
CA TYR A 5 12.31 9.48 -0.27
C TYR A 5 13.77 9.71 0.15
N VAL A 6 14.19 8.98 1.19
CA VAL A 6 15.57 8.95 1.69
C VAL A 6 16.05 7.51 1.61
N GLU A 7 17.13 7.27 0.87
CA GLU A 7 17.71 5.94 0.69
C GLU A 7 18.42 5.43 1.95
N ASN A 8 18.45 4.11 2.12
CA ASN A 8 19.15 3.42 3.20
C ASN A 8 18.71 3.83 4.61
N ARG A 9 17.41 4.13 4.76
CA ARG A 9 16.80 4.48 6.04
C ARG A 9 15.54 3.62 6.31
N PRO A 10 15.71 2.29 6.41
CA PRO A 10 14.58 1.37 6.67
C PRO A 10 13.85 1.68 7.99
N ASP A 11 14.52 2.33 8.94
CA ASP A 11 13.96 2.80 10.20
C ASP A 11 12.84 3.83 10.04
N LEU A 12 12.78 4.54 8.92
CA LEU A 12 11.74 5.53 8.62
C LEU A 12 10.45 4.92 8.03
N TRP A 13 10.50 3.69 7.53
CA TRP A 13 9.39 3.11 6.78
C TRP A 13 8.46 2.31 7.71
N ASN A 14 7.73 3.03 8.55
CA ASN A 14 6.74 2.47 9.45
C ASN A 14 5.59 3.47 9.71
N SER A 15 4.46 2.95 10.17
CA SER A 15 3.25 3.73 10.37
C SER A 15 3.43 4.91 11.31
N LYS A 16 4.14 4.72 12.41
CA LYS A 16 4.36 5.78 13.41
C LYS A 16 5.04 7.00 12.78
N VAL A 17 6.13 6.80 12.05
CA VAL A 17 6.87 7.90 11.40
C VAL A 17 5.97 8.64 10.41
N TRP A 18 5.22 7.91 9.59
CA TRP A 18 4.34 8.51 8.59
C TRP A 18 3.18 9.30 9.20
N ILE A 19 2.64 8.86 10.35
CA ILE A 19 1.63 9.64 11.08
C ILE A 19 2.26 10.89 11.71
N GLU A 20 3.45 10.79 12.27
CA GLU A 20 4.18 11.95 12.81
C GLU A 20 4.47 12.97 11.71
N GLU A 21 4.87 12.54 10.51
CA GLU A 21 5.03 13.43 9.34
C GLU A 21 3.73 14.16 8.99
N LEU A 22 2.60 13.46 8.99
CA LEU A 22 1.29 14.06 8.73
C LEU A 22 0.93 15.12 9.79
N ILE A 23 1.17 14.83 11.06
CA ILE A 23 0.92 15.76 12.18
C ILE A 23 1.78 17.02 12.03
N GLU A 24 3.08 16.86 11.80
CA GLU A 24 4.00 17.99 11.66
C GLU A 24 3.70 18.80 10.39
N LEU A 25 3.31 18.17 9.30
CA LEU A 25 2.90 18.86 8.08
C LEU A 25 1.66 19.72 8.33
N ARG A 26 0.64 19.21 9.03
CA ARG A 26 -0.54 19.98 9.43
C ARG A 26 -0.18 21.21 10.23
N LYS A 27 0.68 21.05 11.25
CA LYS A 27 1.14 22.16 12.09
C LYS A 27 1.90 23.21 11.26
N HIS A 28 2.83 22.76 10.43
CA HIS A 28 3.65 23.65 9.60
C HIS A 28 2.82 24.51 8.64
N LEU A 29 1.74 23.92 8.11
CA LEU A 29 0.85 24.59 7.16
C LEU A 29 -0.31 25.36 7.84
N GLY A 30 -0.44 25.30 9.17
CA GLY A 30 -1.53 25.94 9.91
C GLY A 30 -2.91 25.35 9.56
N LEU A 31 -2.98 24.04 9.30
CA LEU A 31 -4.21 23.34 8.91
C LEU A 31 -4.98 22.86 10.15
N ASP A 32 -5.68 23.78 10.81
CA ASP A 32 -6.45 23.48 12.01
C ASP A 32 -7.68 22.62 11.70
N GLU A 33 -8.38 22.91 10.59
CA GLU A 33 -9.54 22.13 10.13
C GLU A 33 -9.26 21.52 8.74
N ILE A 34 -9.46 20.21 8.60
CA ILE A 34 -9.18 19.49 7.36
C ILE A 34 -10.26 18.46 7.01
N HIS A 35 -10.36 18.19 5.71
CA HIS A 35 -10.89 16.96 5.14
C HIS A 35 -9.71 16.14 4.63
N LEU A 36 -9.66 14.86 4.97
CA LEU A 36 -8.53 13.99 4.60
C LEU A 36 -8.98 12.93 3.61
N LEU A 37 -8.26 12.82 2.49
CA LEU A 37 -8.46 11.77 1.51
C LEU A 37 -7.27 10.81 1.55
N GLY A 38 -7.55 9.53 1.73
CA GLY A 38 -6.57 8.46 1.69
C GLY A 38 -6.91 7.42 0.61
N GLN A 39 -5.94 7.12 -0.26
CA GLN A 39 -6.06 6.09 -1.28
C GLN A 39 -5.07 4.96 -0.99
N SER A 40 -5.52 3.69 -1.10
CA SER A 40 -4.70 2.52 -0.85
C SER A 40 -4.04 2.60 0.53
N TRP A 41 -2.72 2.49 0.62
CA TRP A 41 -1.97 2.69 1.86
C TRP A 41 -2.24 4.04 2.55
N GLY A 42 -2.47 5.12 1.79
CA GLY A 42 -2.89 6.40 2.36
C GLY A 42 -4.23 6.34 3.10
N GLY A 43 -5.12 5.43 2.71
CA GLY A 43 -6.36 5.15 3.43
C GLY A 43 -6.12 4.38 4.74
N MET A 44 -5.20 3.42 4.77
CA MET A 44 -4.76 2.76 6.00
C MET A 44 -4.19 3.78 7.00
N GLN A 45 -3.31 4.67 6.51
CA GLN A 45 -2.76 5.78 7.31
C GLN A 45 -3.85 6.70 7.85
N THR A 46 -4.87 7.03 7.04
CA THR A 46 -6.01 7.84 7.44
C THR A 46 -6.81 7.15 8.55
N LEU A 47 -7.11 5.87 8.39
CA LEU A 47 -7.82 5.07 9.40
C LEU A 47 -7.03 4.98 10.71
N GLU A 48 -5.74 4.68 10.65
CA GLU A 48 -4.90 4.65 11.86
C GLU A 48 -4.84 6.01 12.54
N TYR A 49 -4.74 7.09 11.77
CA TYR A 49 -4.74 8.45 12.30
C TYR A 49 -6.03 8.77 13.06
N VAL A 50 -7.18 8.40 12.50
CA VAL A 50 -8.49 8.58 13.15
C VAL A 50 -8.62 7.71 14.40
N CYS A 51 -8.33 6.43 14.29
CA CYS A 51 -8.57 5.45 15.36
C CYS A 51 -7.63 5.62 16.54
N ASN A 52 -6.34 5.79 16.28
CA ASN A 52 -5.31 5.77 17.33
C ASN A 52 -4.91 7.17 17.81
N TYR A 53 -4.99 8.19 16.98
CA TYR A 53 -4.55 9.55 17.33
C TYR A 53 -5.71 10.52 17.59
N LYS A 54 -6.93 10.22 17.14
CA LYS A 54 -8.15 11.01 17.37
C LYS A 54 -7.96 12.52 17.13
N PRO A 55 -7.52 12.92 15.92
CA PRO A 55 -7.05 14.26 15.65
C PRO A 55 -8.17 15.30 15.78
N GLU A 56 -7.89 16.39 16.49
CA GLU A 56 -8.77 17.55 16.51
C GLU A 56 -8.82 18.21 15.12
N GLY A 57 -9.95 18.85 14.80
CA GLY A 57 -10.15 19.59 13.54
C GLY A 57 -10.34 18.71 12.29
N LEU A 58 -10.33 17.39 12.41
CA LEU A 58 -10.67 16.51 11.30
C LEU A 58 -12.19 16.48 11.11
N LYS A 59 -12.66 17.04 9.98
CA LYS A 59 -14.11 17.18 9.68
C LYS A 59 -14.69 15.96 8.99
N SER A 60 -13.95 15.36 8.08
CA SER A 60 -14.35 14.12 7.39
C SER A 60 -13.15 13.41 6.77
N ILE A 61 -13.34 12.15 6.45
CA ILE A 61 -12.38 11.35 5.68
C ILE A 61 -13.04 10.82 4.41
N ILE A 62 -12.24 10.65 3.37
CA ILE A 62 -12.61 9.97 2.13
C ILE A 62 -11.63 8.81 1.96
N LEU A 63 -12.15 7.61 1.94
CA LEU A 63 -11.36 6.38 1.78
C LEU A 63 -11.58 5.82 0.38
N SER A 64 -10.51 5.65 -0.36
CA SER A 64 -10.52 5.15 -1.73
C SER A 64 -9.65 3.91 -1.85
N SER A 65 -10.24 2.78 -2.26
CA SER A 65 -9.51 1.53 -2.54
C SER A 65 -8.50 1.18 -1.43
N THR A 66 -8.97 1.10 -0.20
CA THR A 66 -8.16 0.85 1.00
C THR A 66 -8.69 -0.32 1.82
N LEU A 67 -8.01 -0.66 2.89
CA LEU A 67 -8.33 -1.80 3.74
C LEU A 67 -8.20 -1.46 5.23
N PRO A 68 -8.99 -2.07 6.10
CA PRO A 68 -8.92 -1.86 7.54
C PRO A 68 -7.93 -2.80 8.25
N ALA A 69 -7.46 -3.87 7.58
CA ALA A 69 -6.52 -4.83 8.14
C ALA A 69 -5.68 -5.52 7.06
N SER A 70 -4.39 -5.72 7.30
CA SER A 70 -3.48 -6.35 6.35
C SER A 70 -3.74 -7.84 6.16
N TRP A 71 -4.18 -8.54 7.21
CA TRP A 71 -4.53 -9.96 7.11
C TRP A 71 -5.74 -10.20 6.19
N LEU A 72 -6.73 -9.29 6.22
CA LEU A 72 -7.91 -9.37 5.35
C LEU A 72 -7.51 -9.24 3.88
N TRP A 73 -6.59 -8.33 3.58
CA TRP A 73 -6.04 -8.20 2.23
C TRP A 73 -5.30 -9.47 1.80
N ALA A 74 -4.46 -10.03 2.68
CA ALA A 74 -3.70 -11.24 2.38
C ALA A 74 -4.65 -12.42 2.07
N GLU A 75 -5.73 -12.59 2.85
CA GLU A 75 -6.73 -13.63 2.62
C GLU A 75 -7.44 -13.45 1.28
N GLU A 76 -7.91 -12.24 0.98
CA GLU A 76 -8.57 -11.95 -0.30
C GLU A 76 -7.60 -12.08 -1.49
N ALA A 77 -6.35 -11.70 -1.33
CA ALA A 77 -5.33 -11.89 -2.37
C ALA A 77 -5.12 -13.39 -2.67
N GLN A 78 -5.06 -14.24 -1.65
CA GLN A 78 -4.97 -15.70 -1.86
C GLN A 78 -6.21 -16.25 -2.56
N ARG A 79 -7.41 -15.74 -2.25
CA ARG A 79 -8.64 -16.12 -2.95
C ARG A 79 -8.61 -15.73 -4.44
N MET A 80 -8.07 -14.56 -4.76
CA MET A 80 -7.88 -14.12 -6.15
C MET A 80 -6.82 -14.96 -6.88
N ILE A 81 -5.68 -15.21 -6.23
CA ILE A 81 -4.61 -16.07 -6.78
C ILE A 81 -5.14 -17.48 -7.09
N ALA A 82 -6.00 -18.04 -6.25
CA ALA A 82 -6.58 -19.37 -6.47
C ALA A 82 -7.47 -19.45 -7.73
N GLN A 83 -7.85 -18.33 -8.34
CA GLN A 83 -8.59 -18.27 -9.60
C GLN A 83 -7.70 -18.13 -10.83
N MET A 84 -6.39 -17.92 -10.65
CA MET A 84 -5.41 -17.83 -11.74
C MET A 84 -5.08 -19.22 -12.33
N PRO A 85 -4.51 -19.30 -13.53
CA PRO A 85 -3.97 -20.55 -14.07
C PRO A 85 -3.01 -21.25 -13.11
N GLN A 86 -3.02 -22.59 -13.08
CA GLN A 86 -2.27 -23.37 -12.10
C GLN A 86 -0.75 -23.12 -12.15
N ASP A 87 -0.18 -22.94 -13.33
CA ASP A 87 1.22 -22.61 -13.53
C ASP A 87 1.63 -21.28 -12.89
N MET A 88 0.73 -20.28 -12.94
CA MET A 88 0.92 -18.99 -12.28
C MET A 88 0.80 -19.09 -10.75
N GLN A 89 -0.15 -19.89 -10.24
CA GLN A 89 -0.26 -20.18 -8.81
C GLN A 89 1.03 -20.85 -8.29
N ASP A 90 1.53 -21.84 -9.02
CA ASP A 90 2.75 -22.56 -8.67
C ASP A 90 3.99 -21.65 -8.69
N ALA A 91 4.08 -20.73 -9.64
CA ALA A 91 5.15 -19.74 -9.73
C ALA A 91 5.14 -18.77 -8.53
N ILE A 92 3.95 -18.26 -8.15
CA ILE A 92 3.78 -17.39 -6.97
C ILE A 92 4.15 -18.15 -5.70
N LYS A 93 3.65 -19.37 -5.54
CA LYS A 93 3.97 -20.21 -4.37
C LYS A 93 5.46 -20.45 -4.24
N LYS A 94 6.12 -20.88 -5.31
CA LYS A 94 7.58 -21.11 -5.35
C LYS A 94 8.37 -19.86 -4.97
N ALA A 95 8.00 -18.70 -5.51
CA ALA A 95 8.66 -17.44 -5.20
C ALA A 95 8.48 -17.05 -3.72
N THR A 96 7.29 -17.25 -3.18
CA THR A 96 6.99 -16.96 -1.76
C THR A 96 7.79 -17.87 -0.83
N GLU A 97 7.90 -19.18 -1.14
CA GLU A 97 8.63 -20.15 -0.33
C GLU A 97 10.16 -19.93 -0.38
N SER A 98 10.69 -19.52 -1.54
CA SER A 98 12.13 -19.30 -1.72
C SER A 98 12.59 -17.89 -1.34
N GLY A 99 11.69 -16.91 -1.32
CA GLY A 99 12.03 -15.50 -1.22
C GLY A 99 12.65 -14.91 -2.50
N ASP A 100 12.66 -15.67 -3.59
CA ASP A 100 13.18 -15.23 -4.89
C ASP A 100 12.04 -14.86 -5.83
N TYR A 101 11.87 -13.57 -6.03
CA TYR A 101 10.85 -12.96 -6.89
C TYR A 101 11.40 -12.52 -8.26
N SER A 102 12.57 -13.04 -8.67
CA SER A 102 13.24 -12.62 -9.90
C SER A 102 12.94 -13.51 -11.11
N SER A 103 12.32 -14.69 -10.91
CA SER A 103 12.08 -15.61 -12.01
C SER A 103 11.09 -15.05 -13.04
N PRO A 104 11.29 -15.32 -14.35
CA PRO A 104 10.37 -14.86 -15.40
C PRO A 104 8.93 -15.36 -15.21
N GLU A 105 8.76 -16.59 -14.72
CA GLU A 105 7.46 -17.20 -14.45
C GLU A 105 6.72 -16.45 -13.36
N TYR A 106 7.40 -16.08 -12.27
CA TYR A 106 6.82 -15.26 -11.21
C TYR A 106 6.46 -13.87 -11.72
N GLN A 107 7.36 -13.22 -12.46
CA GLN A 107 7.10 -11.87 -13.00
C GLN A 107 5.89 -11.85 -13.93
N ALA A 108 5.71 -12.90 -14.75
CA ALA A 108 4.52 -13.02 -15.59
C ALA A 108 3.25 -13.20 -14.76
N ALA A 109 3.30 -14.03 -13.69
CA ALA A 109 2.16 -14.24 -12.80
C ALA A 109 1.81 -12.97 -11.99
N GLU A 110 2.80 -12.24 -11.47
CA GLU A 110 2.61 -10.96 -10.79
C GLU A 110 1.98 -9.91 -11.73
N ALA A 111 2.48 -9.81 -12.96
CA ALA A 111 1.94 -8.87 -13.95
C ALA A 111 0.47 -9.18 -14.28
N GLU A 112 0.10 -10.46 -14.43
CA GLU A 112 -1.28 -10.85 -14.68
C GLU A 112 -2.18 -10.58 -13.47
N TYR A 113 -1.72 -10.85 -12.24
CA TYR A 113 -2.44 -10.49 -11.02
C TYR A 113 -2.71 -8.98 -10.97
N MET A 114 -1.69 -8.17 -11.20
CA MET A 114 -1.79 -6.71 -11.19
C MET A 114 -2.76 -6.20 -12.24
N ARG A 115 -2.72 -6.78 -13.45
CA ARG A 115 -3.62 -6.43 -14.56
C ARG A 115 -5.09 -6.72 -14.22
N GLN A 116 -5.36 -7.84 -13.56
CA GLN A 116 -6.74 -8.24 -13.22
C GLN A 116 -7.30 -7.51 -12.00
N HIS A 117 -6.49 -7.24 -10.99
CA HIS A 117 -6.97 -6.87 -9.66
C HIS A 117 -6.53 -5.48 -9.17
N CYS A 118 -5.52 -4.87 -9.79
CA CYS A 118 -4.97 -3.60 -9.29
C CYS A 118 -5.12 -2.46 -10.29
N ALA A 119 -4.46 -2.54 -11.44
CA ALA A 119 -4.51 -1.51 -12.46
C ALA A 119 -4.29 -2.11 -13.85
N GLY A 120 -5.12 -1.74 -14.80
CA GLY A 120 -4.91 -2.08 -16.20
C GLY A 120 -3.65 -1.41 -16.77
N GLU A 121 -3.26 -1.81 -17.98
CA GLU A 121 -2.16 -1.19 -18.70
C GLU A 121 -2.46 0.28 -19.02
N VAL A 122 -1.48 1.13 -18.79
CA VAL A 122 -1.57 2.55 -19.16
C VAL A 122 -1.36 2.68 -20.66
N THR A 123 -2.30 3.31 -21.32
CA THR A 123 -2.31 3.51 -22.79
C THR A 123 -1.96 4.96 -23.18
N GLU A 124 -1.72 5.21 -24.46
CA GLU A 124 -1.49 6.57 -24.97
C GLU A 124 -2.70 7.50 -24.81
N ASN A 125 -3.91 6.94 -24.67
CA ASN A 125 -5.15 7.69 -24.50
C ASN A 125 -5.46 8.04 -23.03
N ASP A 126 -4.69 7.51 -22.09
CA ASP A 126 -4.87 7.81 -20.68
C ASP A 126 -4.42 9.24 -20.34
N PRO A 127 -4.96 9.86 -19.28
CA PRO A 127 -4.53 11.15 -18.80
C PRO A 127 -3.02 11.24 -18.55
N GLU A 128 -2.42 12.40 -18.80
CA GLU A 128 -0.98 12.64 -18.64
C GLU A 128 -0.48 12.24 -17.24
N CYS A 129 -1.27 12.48 -16.18
CA CYS A 129 -0.92 12.13 -14.81
C CYS A 129 -0.72 10.61 -14.59
N LEU A 130 -1.30 9.75 -15.42
CA LEU A 130 -1.06 8.31 -15.40
C LEU A 130 0.15 7.91 -16.24
N ARG A 131 0.39 8.60 -17.37
CA ARG A 131 1.46 8.29 -18.33
C ARG A 131 2.84 8.81 -17.97
N ARG A 132 2.91 9.92 -17.23
CA ARG A 132 4.21 10.53 -16.89
C ARG A 132 5.06 9.63 -16.00
N PRO A 133 6.39 9.64 -16.16
CA PRO A 133 7.30 8.93 -15.28
C PRO A 133 7.10 9.35 -13.81
N LYS A 134 7.09 8.37 -12.92
CA LYS A 134 6.93 8.58 -11.48
C LYS A 134 8.19 8.15 -10.74
N LYS A 135 8.62 8.95 -9.77
CA LYS A 135 9.62 8.52 -8.81
C LYS A 135 8.97 7.56 -7.81
N ALA A 136 9.57 6.43 -7.58
CA ALA A 136 9.12 5.44 -6.62
C ALA A 136 10.15 5.23 -5.52
N GLY A 137 9.71 5.19 -4.27
CA GLY A 137 10.52 4.78 -3.13
C GLY A 137 10.45 3.26 -2.96
N ARG A 138 11.23 2.50 -3.74
CA ARG A 138 11.16 1.03 -3.72
C ARG A 138 11.42 0.45 -2.33
N GLU A 139 12.44 0.96 -1.62
CA GLU A 139 12.75 0.50 -0.26
C GLU A 139 11.58 0.75 0.70
N SER A 140 10.96 1.94 0.66
CA SER A 140 9.82 2.25 1.54
C SER A 140 8.63 1.34 1.27
N TYR A 141 8.41 0.93 0.02
CA TYR A 141 7.37 -0.03 -0.33
C TYR A 141 7.68 -1.43 0.21
N VAL A 142 8.89 -1.94 -0.05
CA VAL A 142 9.28 -3.29 0.39
C VAL A 142 9.36 -3.41 1.90
N VAL A 143 9.93 -2.42 2.59
CA VAL A 143 10.01 -2.41 4.05
C VAL A 143 8.65 -2.20 4.69
N GLY A 144 7.83 -1.31 4.14
CA GLY A 144 6.50 -1.00 4.66
C GLY A 144 5.50 -2.13 4.41
N TRP A 145 5.37 -2.55 3.17
CA TRP A 145 4.37 -3.54 2.75
C TRP A 145 4.95 -4.93 2.54
N GLY A 146 5.85 -5.09 1.59
CA GLY A 146 6.40 -6.38 1.23
C GLY A 146 6.96 -6.42 -0.19
N PRO A 147 7.34 -7.61 -0.66
CA PRO A 147 7.98 -7.77 -1.97
C PRO A 147 7.06 -7.44 -3.15
N ASN A 148 5.75 -7.63 -2.98
CA ASN A 148 4.69 -7.44 -3.98
C ASN A 148 3.37 -7.04 -3.33
N GLU A 149 2.33 -6.80 -4.14
CA GLU A 149 1.02 -6.31 -3.69
C GLU A 149 0.27 -7.31 -2.80
N PHE A 150 0.40 -8.60 -3.05
CA PHE A 150 -0.38 -9.65 -2.38
C PHE A 150 0.36 -10.36 -1.23
N THR A 151 1.57 -9.90 -0.86
CA THR A 151 2.37 -10.52 0.21
C THR A 151 2.79 -9.48 1.26
N PRO A 152 1.89 -9.08 2.19
CA PRO A 152 2.17 -8.09 3.21
C PRO A 152 3.05 -8.68 4.33
N LEU A 153 4.37 -8.54 4.20
CA LEU A 153 5.37 -9.03 5.15
C LEU A 153 6.17 -7.90 5.82
N GLY A 154 5.92 -6.65 5.43
CA GLY A 154 6.64 -5.49 5.93
C GLY A 154 6.18 -5.02 7.32
N THR A 155 6.52 -3.79 7.67
CA THR A 155 6.18 -3.18 8.96
C THR A 155 4.68 -2.99 9.18
N LEU A 156 3.88 -3.03 8.09
CA LEU A 156 2.42 -2.95 8.11
C LEU A 156 1.73 -4.32 8.22
N LYS A 157 2.46 -5.43 8.33
CA LYS A 157 1.88 -6.80 8.35
C LYS A 157 0.83 -7.01 9.44
N ASP A 158 1.02 -6.39 10.60
CA ASP A 158 0.16 -6.53 11.77
C ASP A 158 -0.87 -5.37 11.89
N TYR A 159 -1.01 -4.55 10.85
CA TYR A 159 -1.99 -3.46 10.83
C TYR A 159 -3.41 -4.01 10.87
N ASP A 160 -4.18 -3.59 11.86
CA ASP A 160 -5.59 -3.93 12.03
C ASP A 160 -6.28 -2.85 12.88
N VAL A 161 -7.33 -2.24 12.35
CA VAL A 161 -8.17 -1.26 13.04
C VAL A 161 -9.65 -1.64 13.02
N ILE A 162 -9.98 -2.87 12.61
CA ILE A 162 -11.38 -3.32 12.44
C ILE A 162 -12.21 -3.09 13.69
N ASP A 163 -11.71 -3.49 14.87
CA ASP A 163 -12.43 -3.39 16.13
C ASP A 163 -12.65 -1.93 16.59
N GLN A 164 -12.00 -0.97 15.92
CA GLN A 164 -12.10 0.46 16.23
C GLN A 164 -13.07 1.21 15.33
N LEU A 165 -13.65 0.52 14.33
CA LEU A 165 -14.54 1.12 13.32
C LEU A 165 -16.04 1.02 13.69
N GLY A 166 -16.37 0.49 14.84
CA GLY A 166 -17.73 0.25 15.35
C GLY A 166 -18.49 1.48 15.81
#